data_5e519af607d3bb9da6881b96c72bb486
#
_entry.id   5e519af607d3bb9da6881b96c72bb486
#
_cell.length_a   1.000
_cell.length_b   1.000
_cell.length_c   1.000
_cell.angle_alpha   90.00
_cell.angle_beta   90.00
_cell.angle_gamma   90.00
#
_symmetry.space_group_name_H-M   'P 1'
#
loop_
_entity.id
_entity.type
_entity.pdbx_description
1 polymer ?
#
loop_
_entity_poly.entity_id
_entity_poly.type
_entity_poly.pdbx_seq_one_letter_code
_entity_poly.pdbx_strand_id
1 'polypeptide(L)'
;MPHWLVIDLEATTDEGGWPVTEMEIIEIGATLVDRAGREQDHFQRFVKPTRRPLLTPFCRELTHITQANIDSAQPLSEVPAGFTIQAPPGGAPNPPAPTH
;
A
#
# COMPACT_ATOMS: atom_id res chain seq x y z
N MET A 1 8.99 8.36 22.49
CA MET A 1 9.86 7.56 21.63
C MET A 1 9.40 7.71 20.19
N PRO A 2 10.28 8.09 19.27
CA PRO A 2 9.90 8.20 17.88
C PRO A 2 9.60 6.83 17.28
N HIS A 3 8.58 6.80 16.46
CA HIS A 3 8.20 5.65 15.68
C HIS A 3 8.29 6.01 14.20
N TRP A 4 8.52 5.03 13.37
CA TRP A 4 8.56 5.21 11.94
C TRP A 4 7.35 4.54 11.31
N LEU A 5 6.68 5.24 10.42
CA LEU A 5 5.63 4.65 9.61
C LEU A 5 6.21 4.37 8.23
N VAL A 6 6.32 3.10 7.90
CA VAL A 6 6.81 2.67 6.59
C VAL A 6 5.61 2.34 5.73
N ILE A 7 5.46 3.05 4.63
CA ILE A 7 4.37 2.85 3.69
C ILE A 7 4.92 2.24 2.42
N ASP A 8 4.28 1.18 1.97
CA ASP A 8 4.63 0.48 0.75
C ASP A 8 3.40 0.38 -0.14
N LEU A 9 3.55 0.72 -1.41
CA LEU A 9 2.43 0.73 -2.35
C LEU A 9 2.80 -0.10 -3.58
N GLU A 10 1.82 -0.84 -4.07
CA GLU A 10 1.92 -1.49 -5.37
C GLU A 10 0.85 -0.91 -6.29
N ALA A 11 1.16 -0.81 -7.56
CA ALA A 11 0.28 -0.19 -8.54
C ALA A 11 0.26 -0.98 -9.84
N THR A 12 -0.78 -0.76 -10.62
CA THR A 12 -0.89 -1.37 -11.94
C THR A 12 0.25 -0.88 -12.83
N THR A 13 0.80 -1.77 -13.62
CA THR A 13 1.88 -1.44 -14.54
C THR A 13 1.97 -2.47 -15.65
N ASP A 14 2.81 -2.22 -16.65
CA ASP A 14 3.12 -3.18 -17.67
C ASP A 14 4.60 -3.07 -18.01
N GLU A 15 5.08 -4.01 -18.81
CA GLU A 15 6.47 -4.03 -19.24
C GLU A 15 6.84 -2.70 -19.88
N GLY A 16 7.99 -2.16 -19.48
CA GLY A 16 8.40 -0.83 -19.92
C GLY A 16 7.87 0.31 -19.06
N GLY A 17 6.95 0.01 -18.15
CA GLY A 17 6.37 1.00 -17.25
C GLY A 17 5.26 1.81 -17.88
N TRP A 18 4.34 2.28 -17.04
CA TRP A 18 3.29 3.22 -17.45
C TRP A 18 3.56 4.58 -16.83
N PRO A 19 3.05 5.66 -17.45
CA PRO A 19 3.04 6.96 -16.78
C PRO A 19 2.30 6.86 -15.44
N VAL A 20 2.76 7.60 -14.44
CA VAL A 20 2.14 7.58 -13.11
C VAL A 20 0.65 7.89 -13.19
N THR A 21 0.26 8.77 -14.11
CA THR A 21 -1.16 9.13 -14.29
C THR A 21 -2.04 7.98 -14.75
N GLU A 22 -1.44 6.93 -15.29
CA GLU A 22 -2.17 5.74 -15.75
C GLU A 22 -2.12 4.60 -14.73
N MET A 23 -1.35 4.74 -13.69
CA MET A 23 -1.20 3.72 -12.68
C MET A 23 -2.27 3.87 -11.60
N GLU A 24 -2.77 2.74 -11.11
CA GLU A 24 -3.73 2.71 -10.01
C GLU A 24 -3.16 1.86 -8.88
N ILE A 25 -3.35 2.30 -7.65
CA ILE A 25 -2.93 1.55 -6.47
C ILE A 25 -3.72 0.25 -6.39
N ILE A 26 -3.03 -0.85 -6.15
CA ILE A 26 -3.64 -2.18 -5.98
C ILE A 26 -3.30 -2.83 -4.65
N GLU A 27 -2.32 -2.30 -3.94
CA GLU A 27 -2.02 -2.76 -2.59
C GLU A 27 -1.46 -1.60 -1.77
N ILE A 28 -1.91 -1.51 -0.53
CA ILE A 28 -1.39 -0.56 0.45
C ILE A 28 -0.86 -1.37 1.62
N GLY A 29 0.41 -1.17 1.95
CA GLY A 29 1.02 -1.72 3.15
C GLY A 29 1.50 -0.59 4.03
N ALA A 30 1.30 -0.70 5.33
CA ALA A 30 1.80 0.26 6.29
C ALA A 30 2.26 -0.47 7.53
N THR A 31 3.46 -0.15 7.99
CA THR A 31 4.06 -0.81 9.15
C THR A 31 4.59 0.26 10.09
N LEU A 32 4.17 0.17 11.34
CA LEU A 32 4.68 1.03 12.39
C LEU A 32 5.82 0.31 13.09
N VAL A 33 6.99 0.95 13.12
CA VAL A 33 8.17 0.37 13.75
C VAL A 33 8.71 1.29 14.82
N ASP A 34 9.32 0.73 15.85
CA ASP A 34 9.96 1.51 16.90
C ASP A 34 11.41 1.87 16.51
N ARG A 35 12.11 2.54 17.41
CA ARG A 35 13.50 2.98 17.17
C ARG A 35 14.46 1.81 16.95
N ALA A 36 14.15 0.66 17.50
CA ALA A 36 14.98 -0.54 17.32
C ALA A 36 14.63 -1.29 16.04
N GLY A 37 13.67 -0.80 15.25
CA GLY A 37 13.25 -1.46 14.04
C GLY A 37 12.23 -2.57 14.26
N ARG A 38 11.66 -2.68 15.46
CA ARG A 38 10.68 -3.73 15.75
C ARG A 38 9.29 -3.27 15.33
N GLU A 39 8.58 -4.16 14.67
CA GLU A 39 7.22 -3.90 14.22
C GLU A 39 6.28 -3.78 15.42
N GLN A 40 5.54 -2.69 15.47
CA GLN A 40 4.54 -2.44 16.50
C GLN A 40 3.13 -2.68 15.99
N ASP A 41 2.89 -2.43 14.72
CA ASP A 41 1.59 -2.61 14.09
C ASP A 41 1.79 -2.74 12.59
N HIS A 42 0.82 -3.36 11.94
CA HIS A 42 0.88 -3.60 10.50
C HIS A 42 -0.51 -3.52 9.90
N PHE A 43 -0.59 -2.89 8.74
CA PHE A 43 -1.81 -2.83 7.95
C PHE A 43 -1.48 -3.25 6.51
N GLN A 44 -2.35 -4.05 5.93
CA GLN A 44 -2.21 -4.42 4.52
C GLN A 44 -3.60 -4.56 3.93
N ARG A 45 -3.80 -4.00 2.74
CA ARG A 45 -5.08 -4.11 2.03
C ARG A 45 -4.86 -4.09 0.53
N PHE A 46 -5.56 -4.99 -0.16
CA PHE A 46 -5.66 -4.91 -1.60
C PHE A 46 -6.70 -3.87 -1.99
N VAL A 47 -6.51 -3.28 -3.17
CA VAL A 47 -7.40 -2.26 -3.72
C VAL A 47 -7.76 -2.68 -5.15
N LYS A 48 -9.03 -2.61 -5.49
CA LYS A 48 -9.48 -2.95 -6.82
C LYS A 48 -9.29 -1.77 -7.77
N PRO A 49 -8.50 -1.93 -8.84
CA PRO A 49 -8.38 -0.86 -9.84
C PRO A 49 -9.69 -0.76 -10.63
N THR A 50 -10.12 0.46 -10.89
CA THR A 50 -11.42 0.69 -11.53
C THR A 50 -11.33 1.02 -13.01
N ARG A 51 -10.23 1.63 -13.45
CA ARG A 51 -10.05 1.96 -14.86
C ARG A 51 -9.56 0.78 -15.67
N ARG A 52 -8.64 0.00 -15.11
CA ARG A 52 -8.10 -1.19 -15.74
C ARG A 52 -8.09 -2.33 -14.74
N PRO A 53 -9.24 -2.97 -14.52
CA PRO A 53 -9.36 -3.97 -13.47
C PRO A 53 -8.60 -5.27 -13.74
N LEU A 54 -8.21 -5.50 -14.99
CA LEU A 54 -7.46 -6.70 -15.34
C LEU A 54 -5.96 -6.41 -15.24
N LEU A 55 -5.28 -7.11 -14.35
CA LEU A 55 -3.84 -6.95 -14.18
C LEU A 55 -3.09 -7.53 -15.38
N THR A 56 -2.05 -6.83 -15.82
CA THR A 56 -1.18 -7.37 -16.87
C THR A 56 -0.37 -8.54 -16.32
N PRO A 57 0.04 -9.50 -17.15
CA PRO A 57 0.92 -10.58 -16.71
C PRO A 57 2.20 -10.06 -16.06
N PHE A 58 2.77 -8.99 -16.61
CA PHE A 58 3.98 -8.38 -16.06
C PHE A 58 3.74 -7.86 -14.64
N CYS A 59 2.61 -7.17 -14.42
CA CYS A 59 2.25 -6.66 -13.11
C CYS A 59 2.09 -7.78 -12.08
N ARG A 60 1.40 -8.85 -12.46
CA ARG A 60 1.21 -9.99 -11.56
C ARG A 60 2.52 -10.65 -11.16
N GLU A 61 3.42 -10.78 -12.11
CA GLU A 61 4.72 -11.37 -11.85
C GLU A 61 5.59 -10.46 -10.98
N LEU A 62 5.58 -9.17 -11.26
CA LEU A 62 6.38 -8.20 -10.53
C LEU A 62 5.95 -8.03 -9.09
N THR A 63 4.65 -7.96 -8.86
CA THR A 63 4.09 -7.69 -7.54
C THR A 63 3.73 -8.92 -6.75
N HIS A 64 3.62 -10.07 -7.41
CA HIS A 64 3.10 -11.32 -6.84
C HIS A 64 1.64 -11.21 -6.38
N ILE A 65 0.91 -10.22 -6.88
CA ILE A 65 -0.50 -10.05 -6.59
C ILE A 65 -1.31 -10.78 -7.65
N THR A 66 -2.28 -11.59 -7.24
CA THR A 66 -3.11 -12.33 -8.16
C THR A 66 -4.33 -11.51 -8.57
N GLN A 67 -4.93 -11.85 -9.70
CA GLN A 67 -6.17 -11.24 -10.13
C GLN A 67 -7.27 -11.44 -9.08
N ALA A 68 -7.32 -12.62 -8.45
CA ALA A 68 -8.31 -12.90 -7.43
C ALA A 68 -8.16 -11.99 -6.20
N ASN A 69 -6.93 -11.63 -5.83
CA ASN A 69 -6.70 -10.73 -4.70
C ASN A 69 -7.40 -9.40 -4.88
N ILE A 70 -7.35 -8.84 -6.09
CA ILE A 70 -7.94 -7.52 -6.35
C ILE A 70 -9.40 -7.59 -6.75
N ASP A 71 -9.86 -8.69 -7.35
CA ASP A 71 -11.26 -8.83 -7.77
C ASP A 71 -12.21 -8.78 -6.58
N SER A 72 -11.78 -9.30 -5.44
CA SER A 72 -12.56 -9.30 -4.21
C SER A 72 -12.31 -8.07 -3.33
N ALA A 73 -11.41 -7.18 -3.74
CA ALA A 73 -11.07 -5.99 -2.98
C ALA A 73 -12.03 -4.84 -3.26
N GLN A 74 -12.05 -3.86 -2.38
CA GLN A 74 -12.81 -2.63 -2.59
C GLN A 74 -12.01 -1.65 -3.43
N PRO A 75 -12.67 -0.81 -4.24
CA PRO A 75 -11.98 0.30 -4.90
C PRO A 75 -11.40 1.27 -3.87
N LEU A 76 -10.41 2.06 -4.29
CA LEU A 76 -9.76 3.01 -3.41
C LEU A 76 -10.75 3.98 -2.77
N SER A 77 -11.75 4.41 -3.53
CA SER A 77 -12.79 5.33 -3.02
C SER A 77 -13.62 4.74 -1.88
N GLU A 78 -13.63 3.42 -1.73
CA GLU A 78 -14.38 2.74 -0.70
C GLU A 78 -13.50 2.18 0.41
N VAL A 79 -12.19 2.33 0.30
CA VAL A 79 -11.30 2.00 1.39
C VAL A 79 -11.59 3.00 2.51
N PRO A 80 -11.91 2.53 3.73
CA PRO A 80 -12.28 3.45 4.79
C PRO A 80 -11.23 4.52 5.01
N ALA A 81 -11.66 5.78 5.04
CA ALA A 81 -10.77 6.89 5.37
C ALA A 81 -10.17 6.74 6.76
N GLY A 82 -10.71 5.86 7.55
CA GLY A 82 -10.25 5.58 8.89
C GLY A 82 -9.28 4.44 9.00
N PHE A 83 -8.70 3.97 7.91
CA PHE A 83 -7.60 3.09 8.18
C PHE A 83 -6.50 3.97 8.77
N THR A 84 -6.31 3.82 10.04
CA THR A 84 -5.23 4.48 10.73
C THR A 84 -4.45 3.41 11.46
N ILE A 85 -3.16 3.45 11.31
CA ILE A 85 -2.29 2.74 12.22
C ILE A 85 -2.23 3.61 13.45
N GLN A 86 -2.68 3.07 14.58
CA GLN A 86 -2.71 3.81 15.82
C GLN A 86 -1.29 4.12 16.27
N ALA A 87 -0.93 5.39 16.22
CA ALA A 87 0.32 5.80 16.84
C ALA A 87 0.19 5.68 18.35
N PRO A 88 1.27 5.27 19.06
CA PRO A 88 1.22 5.23 20.51
C PRO A 88 0.84 6.60 21.08
N PRO A 89 0.08 6.65 22.19
CA PRO A 89 -0.27 7.91 22.82
C PRO A 89 0.99 8.74 23.12
N GLY A 90 0.92 10.03 22.81
CA GLY A 90 2.03 10.93 23.03
C GLY A 90 3.12 10.84 21.97
N GLY A 91 2.90 10.07 20.93
CA GLY A 91 3.86 10.00 19.82
C GLY A 91 3.96 11.32 19.08
N ALA A 92 5.18 11.74 18.79
CA ALA A 92 5.41 12.89 17.92
C ALA A 92 4.96 12.57 16.50
N PRO A 93 4.69 13.60 15.67
CA PRO A 93 4.44 13.35 14.27
C PRO A 93 5.58 12.53 13.67
N ASN A 94 5.21 11.55 12.88
CA ASN A 94 6.21 10.70 12.25
C ASN A 94 7.04 11.51 11.27
N PRO A 95 8.34 11.28 11.23
CA PRO A 95 9.14 11.82 10.13
C PRO A 95 8.67 11.20 8.81
N PRO A 96 8.98 11.83 7.68
CA PRO A 96 8.63 11.25 6.39
C PRO A 96 9.13 9.82 6.30
N ALA A 97 8.25 8.92 5.89
CA ALA A 97 8.64 7.53 5.73
C ALA A 97 9.61 7.41 4.55
N PRO A 98 10.62 6.54 4.68
CA PRO A 98 11.44 6.22 3.52
C PRO A 98 10.56 5.55 2.48
N THR A 99 10.72 5.96 1.23
CA THR A 99 10.01 5.35 0.11
C THR A 99 10.90 4.31 -0.53
N HIS A 100 10.30 3.23 -0.90
CA HIS A 100 11.01 2.19 -1.64
C HIS A 100 11.14 2.54 -3.10
#